data_911891539e336ce9ad238f1d639346ad
#
_entry.id   911891539e336ce9ad238f1d639346ad
#
_cell.length_a   1.000
_cell.length_b   1.000
_cell.length_c   1.000
_cell.angle_alpha   90.00
_cell.angle_beta   90.00
_cell.angle_gamma   90.00
#
_symmetry.space_group_name_H-M   'P 1'
#
loop_
_entity.id
_entity.type
_entity.pdbx_description
1 polymer ?
#
loop_
_entity_poly.entity_id
_entity_poly.type
_entity_poly.pdbx_seq_one_letter_code
_entity_poly.pdbx_strand_id
1 'polypeptide(L)'
;TDSDIVTEIAFRLSEKINGLLLPTISYGVSDEHFPFFNLSVKKSTLSNILGDICESLLKNGISSILIINGHYGNLDSLKSFERKNSRRKIKIFSYWKHMSREFDHAGNVETSIMLAISKNVNMKKARKGFDTEGMSKQEISRINKLAQKSFPKVTGNGVWGDPTKSSARIGRKIIKEVVDNLAKESNLAY
;
A
#
# COMPACT_ATOMS: atom_id res chain seq x y z
N THR A 1 -3.33 -3.98 8.91
CA THR A 1 -3.62 -4.51 7.54
C THR A 1 -2.51 -4.10 6.57
N ASP A 2 -2.32 -2.79 6.32
CA ASP A 2 -1.36 -2.30 5.30
C ASP A 2 0.07 -2.82 5.55
N SER A 3 0.52 -2.78 6.80
CA SER A 3 1.83 -3.31 7.19
C SER A 3 1.93 -4.82 6.94
N ASP A 4 0.87 -5.58 7.25
CA ASP A 4 0.87 -7.05 7.05
C ASP A 4 0.94 -7.38 5.55
N ILE A 5 0.12 -6.69 4.75
CA ILE A 5 0.06 -6.88 3.30
C ILE A 5 1.42 -6.57 2.65
N VAL A 6 1.98 -5.39 2.96
CA VAL A 6 3.23 -4.96 2.34
C VAL A 6 4.42 -5.79 2.83
N THR A 7 4.40 -6.26 4.08
CA THR A 7 5.43 -7.15 4.62
C THR A 7 5.47 -8.47 3.85
N GLU A 8 4.30 -9.08 3.63
CA GLU A 8 4.20 -10.34 2.87
C GLU A 8 4.64 -10.18 1.41
N ILE A 9 4.21 -9.08 0.76
CA ILE A 9 4.61 -8.78 -0.62
C ILE A 9 6.13 -8.56 -0.70
N ALA A 10 6.69 -7.75 0.21
CA ALA A 10 8.12 -7.47 0.24
C ALA A 10 8.96 -8.72 0.55
N PHE A 11 8.49 -9.57 1.46
CA PHE A 11 9.11 -10.85 1.77
C PHE A 11 9.21 -11.74 0.51
N ARG A 12 8.09 -11.99 -0.16
CA ARG A 12 8.07 -12.81 -1.38
C ARG A 12 8.86 -12.19 -2.53
N LEU A 13 8.83 -10.87 -2.63
CA LEU A 13 9.63 -10.17 -3.65
C LEU A 13 11.12 -10.33 -3.36
N SER A 14 11.54 -10.14 -2.11
CA SER A 14 12.96 -10.28 -1.73
C SER A 14 13.51 -11.67 -2.02
N GLU A 15 12.74 -12.73 -1.73
CA GLU A 15 13.10 -14.09 -2.11
C GLU A 15 13.25 -14.25 -3.63
N LYS A 16 12.32 -13.66 -4.40
CA LYS A 16 12.29 -13.81 -5.85
C LYS A 16 13.43 -13.08 -6.56
N ILE A 17 13.87 -11.92 -6.06
CA ILE A 17 14.95 -11.12 -6.63
C ILE A 17 16.28 -11.29 -5.91
N ASN A 18 16.38 -12.20 -4.93
CA ASN A 18 17.53 -12.38 -4.06
C ASN A 18 17.96 -11.08 -3.36
N GLY A 19 17.01 -10.36 -2.80
CA GLY A 19 17.19 -9.07 -2.15
C GLY A 19 17.23 -9.17 -0.63
N LEU A 20 17.91 -8.22 0.03
CA LEU A 20 17.86 -8.07 1.48
C LEU A 20 16.52 -7.42 1.89
N LEU A 21 15.78 -8.07 2.78
CA LEU A 21 14.55 -7.52 3.35
C LEU A 21 14.84 -6.77 4.65
N LEU A 22 14.37 -5.54 4.74
CA LEU A 22 14.39 -4.75 5.97
C LEU A 22 13.05 -4.85 6.72
N PRO A 23 13.04 -4.60 8.05
CA PRO A 23 11.81 -4.50 8.82
C PRO A 23 10.86 -3.45 8.25
N THR A 24 9.56 -3.75 8.27
CA THR A 24 8.52 -2.84 7.76
C THR A 24 8.38 -1.62 8.68
N ILE A 25 8.28 -0.42 8.09
CA ILE A 25 7.91 0.80 8.79
C ILE A 25 6.39 0.81 8.94
N SER A 26 5.90 0.56 10.14
CA SER A 26 4.46 0.37 10.40
C SER A 26 3.68 1.67 10.61
N TYR A 27 4.34 2.83 10.61
CA TYR A 27 3.71 4.14 10.75
C TYR A 27 3.80 4.93 9.46
N GLY A 28 2.69 5.54 9.05
CA GLY A 28 2.57 6.33 7.84
C GLY A 28 1.76 7.61 8.06
N VAL A 29 1.49 8.33 6.97
CA VAL A 29 0.62 9.51 6.95
C VAL A 29 -0.82 9.03 6.79
N SER A 30 -1.68 9.26 7.77
CA SER A 30 -3.02 8.67 7.86
C SER A 30 -4.07 9.65 8.42
N ASP A 31 -3.84 10.96 8.33
CA ASP A 31 -4.70 12.00 8.91
C ASP A 31 -6.11 12.00 8.30
N GLU A 32 -6.28 11.52 7.07
CA GLU A 32 -7.56 11.43 6.37
C GLU A 32 -8.57 10.50 7.03
N HIS A 33 -8.12 9.59 7.90
CA HIS A 33 -8.98 8.64 8.61
C HIS A 33 -9.66 9.22 9.86
N PHE A 34 -9.23 10.41 10.33
CA PHE A 34 -9.92 11.02 11.48
C PHE A 34 -11.41 11.29 11.17
N PRO A 35 -12.39 10.97 12.06
CA PRO A 35 -12.24 10.62 13.47
C PRO A 35 -12.12 9.13 13.81
N PHE A 36 -11.94 8.23 12.85
CA PHE A 36 -11.61 6.85 13.18
C PHE A 36 -10.27 6.79 13.90
N PHE A 37 -10.13 5.84 14.82
CA PHE A 37 -8.86 5.65 15.51
C PHE A 37 -7.76 5.35 14.50
N ASN A 38 -6.73 6.18 14.49
CA ASN A 38 -5.55 6.02 13.65
C ASN A 38 -4.32 6.60 14.35
N LEU A 39 -3.14 6.18 13.92
CA LEU A 39 -1.85 6.74 14.33
C LEU A 39 -1.16 7.26 13.07
N SER A 40 -1.01 8.59 12.99
CA SER A 40 -0.42 9.26 11.84
C SER A 40 0.90 9.92 12.21
N VAL A 41 1.86 9.88 11.32
CA VAL A 41 3.08 10.70 11.39
C VAL A 41 3.01 11.83 10.37
N LYS A 42 3.76 12.91 10.60
CA LYS A 42 3.85 14.02 9.64
C LYS A 42 4.55 13.56 8.35
N LYS A 43 4.18 14.15 7.21
CA LYS A 43 4.83 13.90 5.91
C LYS A 43 6.36 14.08 5.99
N SER A 44 6.83 15.09 6.71
CA SER A 44 8.26 15.31 6.93
C SER A 44 8.91 14.20 7.75
N THR A 45 8.25 13.71 8.79
CA THR A 45 8.75 12.61 9.62
C THR A 45 8.96 11.34 8.80
N LEU A 46 7.96 10.94 7.99
CA LEU A 46 8.11 9.79 7.10
C LEU A 46 9.26 9.98 6.11
N SER A 47 9.35 11.16 5.47
CA SER A 47 10.44 11.45 4.53
C SER A 47 11.82 11.44 5.19
N ASN A 48 11.95 11.92 6.43
CA ASN A 48 13.21 11.92 7.15
C ASN A 48 13.63 10.50 7.53
N ILE A 49 12.72 9.70 8.09
CA ILE A 49 13.01 8.29 8.41
C ILE A 49 13.50 7.53 7.17
N LEU A 50 12.81 7.68 6.04
CA LEU A 50 13.24 7.06 4.77
C LEU A 50 14.60 7.59 4.32
N GLY A 51 14.86 8.90 4.50
CA GLY A 51 16.13 9.52 4.17
C GLY A 51 17.29 8.92 4.96
N ASP A 52 17.15 8.84 6.28
CA ASP A 52 18.16 8.33 7.20
C ASP A 52 18.47 6.84 6.93
N ILE A 53 17.43 6.03 6.70
CA ILE A 53 17.58 4.61 6.37
C ILE A 53 18.28 4.44 5.02
N CYS A 54 17.83 5.14 3.98
CA CYS A 54 18.46 5.06 2.66
C CYS A 54 19.91 5.52 2.67
N GLU A 55 20.23 6.59 3.39
CA GLU A 55 21.60 7.08 3.52
C GLU A 55 22.49 6.06 4.25
N SER A 56 21.97 5.44 5.32
CA SER A 56 22.68 4.37 6.04
C SER A 56 22.96 3.19 5.13
N LEU A 57 21.97 2.74 4.34
CA LEU A 57 22.15 1.64 3.38
C LEU A 57 23.23 1.94 2.34
N LEU A 58 23.20 3.16 1.76
CA LEU A 58 24.18 3.58 0.77
C LEU A 58 25.60 3.64 1.37
N LYS A 59 25.76 4.11 2.61
CA LYS A 59 27.05 4.09 3.33
C LYS A 59 27.56 2.68 3.59
N ASN A 60 26.68 1.70 3.71
CA ASN A 60 27.02 0.30 3.86
C ASN A 60 27.17 -0.46 2.50
N GLY A 61 27.27 0.26 1.39
CA GLY A 61 27.53 -0.32 0.08
C GLY A 61 26.32 -0.86 -0.66
N ILE A 62 25.10 -0.66 -0.15
CA ILE A 62 23.87 -1.03 -0.86
C ILE A 62 23.60 0.02 -1.94
N SER A 63 23.71 -0.38 -3.20
CA SER A 63 23.59 0.53 -4.34
C SER A 63 22.17 0.71 -4.88
N SER A 64 21.25 -0.18 -4.55
CA SER A 64 19.87 -0.16 -5.07
C SER A 64 18.85 -0.46 -3.98
N ILE A 65 17.81 0.36 -3.89
CA ILE A 65 16.80 0.29 -2.84
C ILE A 65 15.42 0.27 -3.48
N LEU A 66 14.59 -0.71 -3.08
CA LEU A 66 13.18 -0.79 -3.44
C LEU A 66 12.34 -0.49 -2.20
N ILE A 67 11.43 0.47 -2.31
CA ILE A 67 10.46 0.80 -1.27
C ILE A 67 9.08 0.36 -1.74
N ILE A 68 8.44 -0.55 -1.01
CA ILE A 68 7.08 -1.00 -1.30
C ILE A 68 6.12 -0.24 -0.40
N ASN A 69 5.25 0.55 -1.01
CA ASN A 69 4.24 1.33 -0.30
C ASN A 69 2.94 0.54 -0.17
N GLY A 70 2.46 0.40 1.05
CA GLY A 70 1.20 -0.26 1.40
C GLY A 70 0.03 0.69 1.67
N HIS A 71 0.26 2.02 1.78
CA HIS A 71 -0.77 2.95 2.23
C HIS A 71 -0.91 4.16 1.32
N TYR A 72 -2.16 4.47 0.94
CA TYR A 72 -2.46 5.56 0.00
C TYR A 72 -2.08 6.94 0.53
N GLY A 73 -2.27 7.22 1.83
CA GLY A 73 -1.93 8.48 2.47
C GLY A 73 -0.44 8.85 2.38
N ASN A 74 0.44 7.88 2.15
CA ASN A 74 1.88 8.12 2.00
C ASN A 74 2.28 8.74 0.65
N LEU A 75 1.41 8.71 -0.37
CA LEU A 75 1.77 9.03 -1.77
C LEU A 75 2.45 10.39 -1.94
N ASP A 76 1.94 11.44 -1.32
CA ASP A 76 2.52 12.79 -1.45
C ASP A 76 3.91 12.88 -0.83
N SER A 77 4.08 12.23 0.34
CA SER A 77 5.36 12.17 1.03
C SER A 77 6.39 11.41 0.20
N LEU A 78 6.00 10.27 -0.35
CA LEU A 78 6.84 9.42 -1.17
C LEU A 78 7.22 10.09 -2.49
N LYS A 79 6.30 10.76 -3.18
CA LYS A 79 6.60 11.55 -4.39
C LYS A 79 7.62 12.67 -4.10
N SER A 80 7.46 13.34 -2.95
CA SER A 80 8.40 14.38 -2.55
C SER A 80 9.78 13.80 -2.24
N PHE A 81 9.83 12.67 -1.54
CA PHE A 81 11.05 11.93 -1.25
C PHE A 81 11.76 11.46 -2.53
N GLU A 82 11.04 10.85 -3.47
CA GLU A 82 11.56 10.37 -4.76
C GLU A 82 12.21 11.51 -5.57
N ARG A 83 11.54 12.66 -5.68
CA ARG A 83 12.09 13.83 -6.38
C ARG A 83 13.41 14.31 -5.76
N LYS A 84 13.52 14.34 -4.44
CA LYS A 84 14.74 14.74 -3.72
C LYS A 84 15.89 13.76 -3.92
N ASN A 85 15.58 12.50 -4.19
CA ASN A 85 16.54 11.42 -4.33
C ASN A 85 16.66 10.87 -5.77
N SER A 86 16.23 11.63 -6.77
CA SER A 86 16.16 11.20 -8.19
C SER A 86 17.50 10.78 -8.79
N ARG A 87 18.65 11.19 -8.22
CA ARG A 87 19.99 10.77 -8.63
C ARG A 87 20.45 9.45 -8.01
N ARG A 88 19.68 8.90 -7.06
CA ARG A 88 19.99 7.64 -6.35
C ARG A 88 19.17 6.51 -6.97
N LYS A 89 19.67 5.30 -6.93
CA LYS A 89 18.93 4.11 -7.38
C LYS A 89 17.90 3.68 -6.31
N ILE A 90 16.92 4.55 -6.05
CA ILE A 90 15.81 4.32 -5.13
C ILE A 90 14.53 4.28 -5.96
N LYS A 91 13.79 3.18 -5.89
CA LYS A 91 12.49 3.01 -6.55
C LYS A 91 11.40 2.85 -5.52
N ILE A 92 10.25 3.44 -5.80
CA ILE A 92 9.08 3.38 -4.92
C ILE A 92 7.91 2.80 -5.70
N PHE A 93 7.40 1.68 -5.23
CA PHE A 93 6.25 1.01 -5.81
C PHE A 93 5.07 1.01 -4.83
N SER A 94 3.89 1.42 -5.27
CA SER A 94 2.65 1.19 -4.55
C SER A 94 2.06 -0.13 -5.04
N TYR A 95 1.93 -1.13 -4.18
CA TYR A 95 1.60 -2.51 -4.58
C TYR A 95 0.34 -2.60 -5.43
N TRP A 96 -0.67 -1.78 -5.14
CA TRP A 96 -1.95 -1.79 -5.86
C TRP A 96 -1.88 -1.34 -7.32
N LYS A 97 -0.79 -0.72 -7.74
CA LYS A 97 -0.55 -0.36 -9.16
C LYS A 97 -0.04 -1.54 -9.99
N HIS A 98 0.28 -2.66 -9.34
CA HIS A 98 0.88 -3.84 -9.95
C HIS A 98 -0.07 -5.04 -9.96
N MET A 99 -1.38 -4.79 -9.82
CA MET A 99 -2.44 -5.77 -9.96
C MET A 99 -3.45 -5.33 -11.02
N SER A 100 -4.14 -6.29 -11.62
CA SER A 100 -5.17 -6.06 -12.65
C SER A 100 -6.52 -5.60 -12.09
N ARG A 101 -6.70 -5.68 -10.76
CA ARG A 101 -7.93 -5.28 -10.08
C ARG A 101 -7.90 -3.82 -9.67
N GLU A 102 -9.06 -3.18 -9.63
CA GLU A 102 -9.19 -1.88 -9.00
C GLU A 102 -8.88 -1.98 -7.50
N PHE A 103 -8.15 -0.99 -7.02
CA PHE A 103 -7.81 -0.88 -5.60
C PHE A 103 -9.05 -0.49 -4.80
N ASP A 104 -9.26 -1.15 -3.67
CA ASP A 104 -10.29 -0.85 -2.69
C ASP A 104 -9.66 -0.55 -1.32
N HIS A 105 -10.47 -0.24 -0.30
CA HIS A 105 -10.00 -0.05 1.07
C HIS A 105 -10.88 -0.87 2.02
N ALA A 106 -10.27 -1.81 2.73
CA ALA A 106 -10.96 -2.81 3.54
C ALA A 106 -12.06 -3.56 2.76
N GLY A 107 -12.00 -3.54 1.42
CA GLY A 107 -12.91 -4.18 0.49
C GLY A 107 -12.52 -5.60 0.12
N ASN A 108 -12.85 -6.02 -1.09
CA ASN A 108 -12.59 -7.38 -1.55
C ASN A 108 -11.09 -7.68 -1.70
N VAL A 109 -10.30 -6.73 -2.21
CA VAL A 109 -8.87 -6.91 -2.48
C VAL A 109 -8.10 -7.10 -1.17
N GLU A 110 -8.14 -6.08 -0.30
CA GLU A 110 -7.39 -6.12 0.96
C GLU A 110 -7.85 -7.25 1.87
N THR A 111 -9.17 -7.45 2.01
CA THR A 111 -9.71 -8.55 2.84
C THR A 111 -9.32 -9.91 2.29
N SER A 112 -9.29 -10.09 0.96
CA SER A 112 -8.83 -11.34 0.35
C SER A 112 -7.34 -11.60 0.61
N ILE A 113 -6.50 -10.57 0.52
CA ILE A 113 -5.07 -10.69 0.85
C ILE A 113 -4.92 -11.07 2.33
N MET A 114 -5.61 -10.36 3.24
CA MET A 114 -5.56 -10.66 4.66
C MET A 114 -6.03 -12.09 4.99
N LEU A 115 -7.08 -12.60 4.33
CA LEU A 115 -7.51 -13.99 4.46
C LEU A 115 -6.45 -14.99 3.99
N ALA A 116 -5.57 -14.60 3.07
CA ALA A 116 -4.50 -15.46 2.58
C ALA A 116 -3.30 -15.51 3.53
N ILE A 117 -3.04 -14.44 4.30
CA ILE A 117 -1.83 -14.28 5.12
C ILE A 117 -2.08 -14.33 6.62
N SER A 118 -3.33 -14.19 7.07
CA SER A 118 -3.67 -14.10 8.50
C SER A 118 -4.91 -14.93 8.85
N LYS A 119 -4.92 -15.50 10.04
CA LYS A 119 -6.09 -16.17 10.64
C LYS A 119 -7.01 -15.19 11.39
N ASN A 120 -6.62 -13.93 11.53
CA ASN A 120 -7.30 -12.93 12.38
C ASN A 120 -8.43 -12.18 11.67
N VAL A 121 -8.88 -12.67 10.50
CA VAL A 121 -9.97 -12.03 9.75
C VAL A 121 -11.33 -12.60 10.17
N ASN A 122 -12.21 -11.76 10.71
CA ASN A 122 -13.55 -12.16 11.13
C ASN A 122 -14.60 -11.81 10.05
N MET A 123 -14.82 -12.71 9.11
CA MET A 123 -15.78 -12.52 8.01
C MET A 123 -17.24 -12.33 8.46
N LYS A 124 -17.63 -12.77 9.68
CA LYS A 124 -18.99 -12.52 10.22
C LYS A 124 -19.26 -11.02 10.42
N LYS A 125 -18.20 -10.22 10.59
CA LYS A 125 -18.28 -8.76 10.73
C LYS A 125 -18.16 -8.01 9.40
N ALA A 126 -17.87 -8.68 8.28
CA ALA A 126 -17.75 -8.05 6.98
C ALA A 126 -19.09 -7.38 6.56
N ARG A 127 -19.00 -6.14 6.11
CA ARG A 127 -20.14 -5.35 5.61
C ARG A 127 -19.71 -4.60 4.37
N LYS A 128 -20.57 -4.57 3.34
CA LYS A 128 -20.36 -3.73 2.17
C LYS A 128 -20.27 -2.27 2.61
N GLY A 129 -19.32 -1.55 2.04
CA GLY A 129 -19.12 -0.14 2.24
C GLY A 129 -19.51 0.70 1.05
N PHE A 130 -18.84 1.84 0.91
CA PHE A 130 -19.01 2.73 -0.23
C PHE A 130 -18.62 2.02 -1.53
N ASP A 131 -19.39 2.28 -2.59
CA ASP A 131 -19.20 1.68 -3.91
C ASP A 131 -19.23 2.77 -4.98
N THR A 132 -18.42 2.61 -6.02
CA THR A 132 -18.37 3.51 -7.18
C THR A 132 -19.14 2.99 -8.39
N GLU A 133 -19.84 1.86 -8.24
CA GLU A 133 -20.63 1.26 -9.31
C GLU A 133 -21.65 2.28 -9.89
N GLY A 134 -21.65 2.43 -11.20
CA GLY A 134 -22.53 3.38 -11.90
C GLY A 134 -22.06 4.84 -11.90
N MET A 135 -20.95 5.16 -11.24
CA MET A 135 -20.42 6.53 -11.20
C MET A 135 -19.56 6.85 -12.43
N SER A 136 -19.66 8.09 -12.90
CA SER A 136 -18.77 8.61 -13.94
C SER A 136 -17.35 8.82 -13.41
N LYS A 137 -16.35 8.83 -14.31
CA LYS A 137 -14.96 9.15 -13.96
C LYS A 137 -14.79 10.49 -13.24
N GLN A 138 -15.63 11.48 -13.58
CA GLN A 138 -15.60 12.80 -12.94
C GLN A 138 -16.09 12.74 -11.49
N GLU A 139 -17.17 12.00 -11.23
CA GLU A 139 -17.70 11.78 -9.87
C GLU A 139 -16.69 11.03 -9.01
N ILE A 140 -16.12 9.94 -9.52
CA ILE A 140 -15.07 9.18 -8.84
C ILE A 140 -13.87 10.09 -8.50
N SER A 141 -13.46 10.97 -9.43
CA SER A 141 -12.36 11.91 -9.18
C SER A 141 -12.68 12.91 -8.04
N ARG A 142 -13.92 13.42 -8.00
CA ARG A 142 -14.36 14.32 -6.91
C ARG A 142 -14.40 13.60 -5.56
N ILE A 143 -14.91 12.39 -5.55
CA ILE A 143 -15.01 11.55 -4.36
C ILE A 143 -13.63 11.18 -3.84
N ASN A 144 -12.68 10.80 -4.72
CA ASN A 144 -11.29 10.55 -4.33
C ASN A 144 -10.64 11.77 -3.65
N LYS A 145 -10.88 12.99 -4.16
CA LYS A 145 -10.37 14.22 -3.53
C LYS A 145 -11.00 14.48 -2.15
N LEU A 146 -12.27 14.12 -1.98
CA LEU A 146 -12.96 14.24 -0.70
C LEU A 146 -12.43 13.20 0.29
N ALA A 147 -12.25 11.95 -0.14
CA ALA A 147 -11.72 10.86 0.67
C ALA A 147 -10.30 11.15 1.18
N GLN A 148 -9.45 11.79 0.37
CA GLN A 148 -8.12 12.25 0.77
C GLN A 148 -8.14 13.30 1.89
N LYS A 149 -9.25 14.04 2.04
CA LYS A 149 -9.41 15.03 3.12
C LYS A 149 -10.12 14.45 4.34
N SER A 150 -11.05 13.56 4.13
CA SER A 150 -11.82 12.91 5.18
C SER A 150 -12.45 11.63 4.64
N PHE A 151 -11.76 10.51 4.83
CA PHE A 151 -12.20 9.19 4.41
C PHE A 151 -13.54 8.76 5.04
N PRO A 152 -13.78 9.01 6.35
CA PRO A 152 -15.06 8.67 6.99
C PRO A 152 -16.28 9.38 6.41
N LYS A 153 -16.12 10.61 5.88
CA LYS A 153 -17.23 11.34 5.24
C LYS A 153 -17.69 10.68 3.94
N VAL A 154 -16.82 9.93 3.29
CA VAL A 154 -17.17 9.20 2.05
C VAL A 154 -17.70 7.82 2.38
N THR A 155 -17.01 7.08 3.26
CA THR A 155 -17.26 5.67 3.46
C THR A 155 -18.22 5.35 4.60
N GLY A 156 -18.40 6.27 5.56
CA GLY A 156 -19.23 6.08 6.75
C GLY A 156 -18.72 4.99 7.71
N ASN A 157 -18.53 3.79 7.22
CA ASN A 157 -18.06 2.63 8.00
C ASN A 157 -16.57 2.28 7.80
N GLY A 158 -15.82 3.09 7.05
CA GLY A 158 -14.40 2.86 6.78
C GLY A 158 -14.14 1.83 5.67
N VAL A 159 -15.15 1.36 4.96
CA VAL A 159 -15.00 0.39 3.87
C VAL A 159 -15.29 1.05 2.52
N TRP A 160 -14.38 0.87 1.57
CA TRP A 160 -14.58 1.20 0.17
C TRP A 160 -14.53 -0.09 -0.64
N GLY A 161 -15.67 -0.58 -1.08
CA GLY A 161 -15.84 -1.86 -1.77
C GLY A 161 -16.69 -2.87 -0.98
N ASP A 162 -16.61 -4.13 -1.37
CA ASP A 162 -17.40 -5.21 -0.79
C ASP A 162 -16.53 -6.37 -0.28
N PRO A 163 -16.19 -6.42 1.03
CA PRO A 163 -15.41 -7.50 1.61
C PRO A 163 -16.16 -8.82 1.73
N THR A 164 -17.49 -8.84 1.59
CA THR A 164 -18.29 -10.06 1.81
C THR A 164 -18.01 -11.17 0.80
N LYS A 165 -17.47 -10.81 -0.37
CA LYS A 165 -17.10 -11.73 -1.46
C LYS A 165 -15.62 -12.15 -1.43
N SER A 166 -14.89 -11.80 -0.38
CA SER A 166 -13.45 -12.06 -0.26
C SER A 166 -13.14 -13.53 -0.03
N SER A 167 -11.97 -13.98 -0.47
CA SER A 167 -11.47 -15.32 -0.20
C SER A 167 -9.95 -15.39 -0.22
N ALA A 168 -9.39 -16.31 0.59
CA ALA A 168 -7.95 -16.56 0.60
C ALA A 168 -7.40 -16.98 -0.78
N ARG A 169 -8.22 -17.65 -1.60
CA ARG A 169 -7.85 -18.02 -2.98
C ARG A 169 -7.63 -16.80 -3.85
N ILE A 170 -8.52 -15.80 -3.75
CA ILE A 170 -8.37 -14.52 -4.46
C ILE A 170 -7.11 -13.82 -3.96
N GLY A 171 -6.91 -13.73 -2.65
CA GLY A 171 -5.74 -13.07 -2.06
C GLY A 171 -4.42 -13.67 -2.52
N ARG A 172 -4.29 -15.00 -2.53
CA ARG A 172 -3.09 -15.67 -3.05
C ARG A 172 -2.80 -15.33 -4.51
N LYS A 173 -3.85 -15.22 -5.36
CA LYS A 173 -3.68 -14.82 -6.76
C LYS A 173 -3.18 -13.38 -6.88
N ILE A 174 -3.76 -12.46 -6.10
CA ILE A 174 -3.36 -11.05 -6.09
C ILE A 174 -1.90 -10.91 -5.64
N ILE A 175 -1.52 -11.53 -4.52
CA ILE A 175 -0.14 -11.49 -4.03
C ILE A 175 0.83 -11.99 -5.09
N LYS A 176 0.52 -13.14 -5.72
CA LYS A 176 1.37 -13.70 -6.78
C LYS A 176 1.51 -12.72 -7.95
N GLU A 177 0.41 -12.16 -8.43
CA GLU A 177 0.40 -11.19 -9.54
C GLU A 177 1.25 -9.95 -9.23
N VAL A 178 1.05 -9.36 -8.05
CA VAL A 178 1.80 -8.18 -7.60
C VAL A 178 3.29 -8.49 -7.51
N VAL A 179 3.67 -9.58 -6.88
CA VAL A 179 5.08 -9.99 -6.74
C VAL A 179 5.73 -10.26 -8.11
N ASP A 180 5.01 -10.94 -9.01
CA ASP A 180 5.52 -11.22 -10.36
C ASP A 180 5.74 -9.93 -11.16
N ASN A 181 4.82 -8.97 -11.08
CA ASN A 181 4.94 -7.69 -11.78
C ASN A 181 6.03 -6.80 -11.18
N LEU A 182 6.11 -6.72 -9.85
CA LEU A 182 7.17 -5.98 -9.16
C LEU A 182 8.56 -6.54 -9.47
N ALA A 183 8.71 -7.87 -9.51
CA ALA A 183 9.98 -8.50 -9.86
C ALA A 183 10.43 -8.16 -11.28
N LYS A 184 9.50 -8.16 -12.25
CA LYS A 184 9.80 -7.75 -13.65
C LYS A 184 10.25 -6.29 -13.70
N GLU A 185 9.54 -5.38 -13.05
CA GLU A 185 9.86 -3.96 -13.05
C GLU A 185 11.15 -3.64 -12.29
N SER A 186 11.46 -4.40 -11.24
CA SER A 186 12.73 -4.27 -10.53
C SER A 186 13.91 -4.68 -11.42
N ASN A 187 13.79 -5.77 -12.20
CA ASN A 187 14.85 -6.28 -13.08
C ASN A 187 15.09 -5.41 -14.32
N LEU A 188 14.08 -4.67 -14.81
CA LEU A 188 14.24 -3.74 -15.94
C LEU A 188 15.03 -2.47 -15.58
N ALA A 189 15.53 -2.38 -14.38
CA ALA A 189 16.10 -1.18 -13.80
C ALA A 189 17.62 -1.21 -13.55
N TYR A 190 18.28 -2.29 -13.94
CA TYR A 190 19.75 -2.46 -13.78
C TYR A 190 20.49 -2.45 -15.10
#